data_9b69abe395a735c2da73bc68f81e96db
#
_entry.id   9b69abe395a735c2da73bc68f81e96db
#
_cell.length_a   1.000
_cell.length_b   1.000
_cell.length_c   1.000
_cell.angle_alpha   90.00
_cell.angle_beta   90.00
_cell.angle_gamma   90.00
#
_symmetry.space_group_name_H-M   'P 1'
#
loop_
_entity.id
_entity.type
_entity.pdbx_description
1 polymer ?
#
loop_
_entity_poly.entity_id
_entity_poly.type
_entity_poly.pdbx_seq_one_letter_code
_entity_poly.pdbx_strand_id
1 'polypeptide(L)'
;MRKIGLIILISTFLFGNDINKIKETIHSNWDKVAQKNVTGLVHPDGNWMANSEGGFWNFLTVEDNKALIEDSPNTLNLKAHHINVNLYGSKKDLAYVVYYLSGSIERDGKVLISNYRTRASNLLKKEKGKWLTVGAHYSPMHSGSGVK
;
A
#
# COMPACT_ATOMS: atom_id res chain seq x y z
N MET A 1 -42.17 2.44 -15.77
CA MET A 1 -41.36 2.34 -14.54
C MET A 1 -40.34 1.18 -14.61
N ARG A 2 -39.44 1.13 -15.62
CA ARG A 2 -38.53 -0.02 -15.82
C ARG A 2 -37.05 0.33 -16.08
N LYS A 3 -36.65 1.60 -15.81
CA LYS A 3 -35.25 2.06 -16.10
C LYS A 3 -34.38 2.34 -14.85
N ILE A 4 -34.93 2.31 -13.64
CA ILE A 4 -34.18 2.67 -12.41
C ILE A 4 -33.34 1.48 -11.89
N GLY A 5 -33.77 0.24 -12.11
CA GLY A 5 -33.04 -0.94 -11.61
C GLY A 5 -31.71 -1.24 -12.30
N LEU A 6 -31.56 -0.84 -13.57
CA LEU A 6 -30.35 -1.13 -14.35
C LEU A 6 -29.15 -0.25 -13.97
N ILE A 7 -29.41 0.99 -13.53
CA ILE A 7 -28.36 1.96 -13.15
C ILE A 7 -27.70 1.57 -11.84
N ILE A 8 -28.46 1.02 -10.89
CA ILE A 8 -27.92 0.60 -9.57
C ILE A 8 -27.05 -0.65 -9.71
N LEU A 9 -27.41 -1.60 -10.59
CA LEU A 9 -26.64 -2.81 -10.81
C LEU A 9 -25.28 -2.51 -11.49
N ILE A 10 -25.25 -1.57 -12.44
CA ILE A 10 -24.00 -1.17 -13.13
C ILE A 10 -23.03 -0.48 -12.17
N SER A 11 -23.52 0.34 -11.25
CA SER A 11 -22.65 1.05 -10.31
C SER A 11 -22.00 0.09 -9.29
N THR A 12 -22.72 -0.90 -8.78
CA THR A 12 -22.17 -1.89 -7.85
C THR A 12 -21.13 -2.80 -8.50
N PHE A 13 -21.29 -3.12 -9.78
CA PHE A 13 -20.33 -3.93 -10.53
C PHE A 13 -19.01 -3.18 -10.79
N LEU A 14 -19.08 -1.87 -11.05
CA LEU A 14 -17.90 -1.02 -11.27
C LEU A 14 -17.06 -0.85 -9.99
N PHE A 15 -17.70 -0.69 -8.83
CA PHE A 15 -17.00 -0.52 -7.54
C PHE A 15 -16.38 -1.84 -7.05
N GLY A 16 -17.01 -2.96 -7.27
CA GLY A 16 -16.42 -4.28 -6.99
C GLY A 16 -15.13 -4.53 -7.76
N ASN A 17 -15.07 -4.08 -9.02
CA ASN A 17 -13.87 -4.17 -9.85
C ASN A 17 -12.73 -3.27 -9.31
N ASP A 18 -13.03 -2.06 -8.84
CA ASP A 18 -12.01 -1.16 -8.28
C ASP A 18 -11.43 -1.70 -6.96
N ILE A 19 -12.24 -2.29 -6.08
CA ILE A 19 -11.76 -2.93 -4.84
C ILE A 19 -10.78 -4.07 -5.16
N ASN A 20 -11.08 -4.92 -6.12
CA ASN A 20 -10.19 -5.99 -6.54
C ASN A 20 -8.89 -5.45 -7.15
N LYS A 21 -8.98 -4.45 -8.03
CA LYS A 21 -7.81 -3.78 -8.59
C LYS A 21 -6.91 -3.16 -7.53
N ILE A 22 -7.49 -2.57 -6.47
CA ILE A 22 -6.71 -2.00 -5.36
C ILE A 22 -5.98 -3.12 -4.61
N LYS A 23 -6.63 -4.25 -4.31
CA LYS A 23 -5.99 -5.39 -3.66
C LYS A 23 -4.83 -5.94 -4.51
N GLU A 24 -5.04 -6.10 -5.81
CA GLU A 24 -4.00 -6.49 -6.76
C GLU A 24 -2.87 -5.47 -6.80
N THR A 25 -3.18 -4.17 -6.76
CA THR A 25 -2.18 -3.09 -6.69
C THR A 25 -1.32 -3.22 -5.43
N ILE A 26 -1.91 -3.46 -4.25
CA ILE A 26 -1.15 -3.64 -3.01
C ILE A 26 -0.21 -4.84 -3.11
N HIS A 27 -0.66 -5.99 -3.61
CA HIS A 27 0.19 -7.16 -3.81
C HIS A 27 1.33 -6.85 -4.80
N SER A 28 0.99 -6.32 -5.98
CA SER A 28 1.97 -5.96 -7.01
C SER A 28 3.01 -4.94 -6.51
N ASN A 29 2.59 -3.99 -5.67
CA ASN A 29 3.50 -3.00 -5.12
C ASN A 29 4.57 -3.66 -4.22
N TRP A 30 4.19 -4.62 -3.38
CA TRP A 30 5.15 -5.34 -2.54
C TRP A 30 6.06 -6.27 -3.35
N ASP A 31 5.55 -6.89 -4.41
CA ASP A 31 6.38 -7.65 -5.35
C ASP A 31 7.42 -6.75 -6.04
N LYS A 32 7.04 -5.53 -6.43
CA LYS A 32 7.96 -4.54 -7.01
C LYS A 32 8.99 -4.06 -5.99
N VAL A 33 8.59 -3.80 -4.75
CA VAL A 33 9.52 -3.42 -3.65
C VAL A 33 10.56 -4.51 -3.43
N ALA A 34 10.17 -5.78 -3.42
CA ALA A 34 11.09 -6.90 -3.32
C ALA A 34 12.08 -6.97 -4.51
N GLN A 35 11.65 -6.53 -5.69
CA GLN A 35 12.46 -6.42 -6.90
C GLN A 35 13.23 -5.10 -7.03
N LYS A 36 13.16 -4.24 -5.99
CA LYS A 36 13.78 -2.90 -6.01
C LYS A 36 13.33 -2.03 -7.18
N ASN A 37 12.04 -2.00 -7.43
CA ASN A 37 11.41 -1.24 -8.51
C ASN A 37 10.29 -0.36 -7.94
N VAL A 38 10.41 0.96 -8.07
CA VAL A 38 9.40 1.92 -7.60
C VAL A 38 8.43 2.40 -8.68
N THR A 39 8.54 1.90 -9.90
CA THR A 39 7.75 2.39 -11.04
C THR A 39 6.26 2.25 -10.78
N GLY A 40 5.55 3.38 -10.68
CA GLY A 40 4.10 3.45 -10.50
C GLY A 40 3.61 2.99 -9.13
N LEU A 41 4.45 3.05 -8.09
CA LEU A 41 4.05 2.78 -6.70
C LEU A 41 3.40 4.01 -6.06
N VAL A 42 3.99 5.18 -6.28
CA VAL A 42 3.60 6.43 -5.63
C VAL A 42 3.07 7.44 -6.64
N HIS A 43 2.32 8.41 -6.13
CA HIS A 43 1.80 9.51 -6.93
C HIS A 43 2.96 10.39 -7.47
N PRO A 44 2.87 10.96 -8.69
CA PRO A 44 3.91 11.84 -9.23
C PRO A 44 4.24 13.03 -8.34
N ASP A 45 3.28 13.57 -7.61
CA ASP A 45 3.48 14.67 -6.66
C ASP A 45 4.15 14.23 -5.35
N GLY A 46 4.42 12.92 -5.17
CA GLY A 46 4.99 12.36 -3.95
C GLY A 46 3.94 11.79 -3.00
N ASN A 47 4.39 11.38 -1.82
CA ASN A 47 3.55 10.79 -0.77
C ASN A 47 4.04 11.13 0.63
N TRP A 48 3.12 11.17 1.60
CA TRP A 48 3.47 11.18 3.01
C TRP A 48 3.72 9.75 3.50
N MET A 49 4.79 9.55 4.27
CA MET A 49 5.13 8.25 4.82
C MET A 49 5.62 8.32 6.25
N ALA A 50 5.17 7.36 7.08
CA ALA A 50 5.78 7.01 8.36
C ALA A 50 6.12 5.51 8.33
N ASN A 51 7.39 5.18 8.54
CA ASN A 51 7.87 3.80 8.46
C ASN A 51 7.76 3.07 9.80
N SER A 52 7.98 1.76 9.79
CA SER A 52 7.87 0.89 10.98
C SER A 52 9.03 1.01 11.96
N GLU A 53 10.09 1.71 11.60
CA GLU A 53 11.24 1.95 12.49
C GLU A 53 10.98 3.08 13.47
N GLY A 54 9.85 3.77 13.33
CA GLY A 54 9.47 4.95 14.09
C GLY A 54 9.94 6.24 13.42
N GLY A 55 9.72 7.35 14.13
CA GLY A 55 10.07 8.67 13.61
C GLY A 55 8.85 9.49 13.20
N PHE A 56 9.12 10.63 12.55
CA PHE A 56 8.09 11.56 12.11
C PHE A 56 7.56 11.20 10.73
N TRP A 57 6.45 11.81 10.37
CA TRP A 57 5.96 11.82 9.01
C TRP A 57 6.95 12.57 8.11
N ASN A 58 7.29 11.94 6.98
CA ASN A 58 8.13 12.54 5.95
C ASN A 58 7.32 12.65 4.65
N PHE A 59 7.46 13.77 3.97
CA PHE A 59 7.01 13.87 2.58
C PHE A 59 8.14 13.39 1.68
N LEU A 60 7.85 12.41 0.83
CA LEU A 60 8.82 11.81 -0.09
C LEU A 60 8.42 12.11 -1.53
N THR A 61 9.34 12.63 -2.30
CA THR A 61 9.23 12.72 -3.76
C THR A 61 9.35 11.33 -4.40
N VAL A 62 9.17 11.24 -5.71
CA VAL A 62 9.42 9.98 -6.45
C VAL A 62 10.89 9.57 -6.34
N GLU A 63 11.81 10.53 -6.40
CA GLU A 63 13.26 10.33 -6.27
C GLU A 63 13.64 9.83 -4.87
N ASP A 64 13.03 10.39 -3.82
CA ASP A 64 13.25 9.93 -2.44
C ASP A 64 12.78 8.48 -2.26
N ASN A 65 11.62 8.12 -2.82
CA ASN A 65 11.13 6.73 -2.82
C ASN A 65 12.07 5.80 -3.59
N LYS A 66 12.65 6.28 -4.70
CA LYS A 66 13.65 5.53 -5.47
C LYS A 66 14.88 5.26 -4.62
N ALA A 67 15.47 6.30 -4.02
CA ALA A 67 16.63 6.16 -3.13
C ALA A 67 16.33 5.20 -1.96
N LEU A 68 15.14 5.30 -1.35
CA LEU A 68 14.74 4.47 -0.23
C LEU A 68 14.59 2.99 -0.59
N ILE A 69 14.18 2.65 -1.80
CA ILE A 69 13.84 1.28 -2.22
C ILE A 69 14.91 0.70 -3.15
N GLU A 70 15.25 1.39 -4.26
CA GLU A 70 16.16 0.86 -5.28
C GLU A 70 17.61 0.89 -4.80
N ASP A 71 18.02 1.97 -4.12
CA ASP A 71 19.40 2.14 -3.63
C ASP A 71 19.61 1.54 -2.22
N SER A 72 18.55 1.06 -1.58
CA SER A 72 18.65 0.42 -0.26
C SER A 72 19.55 -0.81 -0.30
N PRO A 73 20.45 -1.04 0.66
CA PRO A 73 21.17 -2.29 0.78
C PRO A 73 20.27 -3.45 1.20
N ASN A 74 19.07 -3.17 1.72
CA ASN A 74 18.15 -4.17 2.21
C ASN A 74 17.19 -4.62 1.10
N THR A 75 16.87 -5.91 1.08
CA THR A 75 15.80 -6.50 0.29
C THR A 75 14.62 -6.81 1.22
N LEU A 76 13.44 -6.29 0.88
CA LEU A 76 12.23 -6.47 1.67
C LEU A 76 11.35 -7.54 1.03
N ASN A 77 11.45 -8.78 1.52
CA ASN A 77 10.63 -9.91 1.06
C ASN A 77 9.33 -9.96 1.88
N LEU A 78 8.44 -9.02 1.63
CA LEU A 78 7.21 -8.82 2.41
C LEU A 78 5.98 -9.15 1.59
N LYS A 79 4.96 -9.73 2.26
CA LYS A 79 3.65 -10.05 1.67
C LYS A 79 2.54 -9.38 2.45
N ALA A 80 1.56 -8.83 1.71
CA ALA A 80 0.37 -8.25 2.28
C ALA A 80 -0.70 -9.31 2.56
N HIS A 81 -1.38 -9.19 3.71
CA HIS A 81 -2.42 -10.11 4.16
C HIS A 81 -3.63 -9.34 4.67
N HIS A 82 -4.83 -9.92 4.55
CA HIS A 82 -6.08 -9.35 5.08
C HIS A 82 -6.34 -7.92 4.61
N ILE A 83 -6.24 -7.69 3.29
CA ILE A 83 -6.41 -6.37 2.70
C ILE A 83 -7.88 -5.96 2.73
N ASN A 84 -8.19 -4.88 3.46
CA ASN A 84 -9.49 -4.24 3.51
C ASN A 84 -9.44 -2.88 2.84
N VAL A 85 -10.44 -2.57 2.02
CA VAL A 85 -10.48 -1.39 1.17
C VAL A 85 -11.78 -0.63 1.41
N ASN A 86 -11.67 0.67 1.67
CA ASN A 86 -12.81 1.59 1.70
C ASN A 86 -12.61 2.69 0.66
N LEU A 87 -13.61 2.90 -0.19
CA LEU A 87 -13.62 3.93 -1.22
C LEU A 87 -14.29 5.20 -0.72
N TYR A 88 -13.67 6.35 -0.96
CA TYR A 88 -14.11 7.67 -0.54
C TYR A 88 -14.21 8.64 -1.73
N GLY A 89 -14.81 9.81 -1.45
CA GLY A 89 -15.08 10.83 -2.46
C GLY A 89 -16.32 10.53 -3.31
N SER A 90 -16.90 11.55 -3.90
CA SER A 90 -18.08 11.42 -4.77
C SER A 90 -17.79 10.60 -6.03
N LYS A 91 -16.56 10.67 -6.52
CA LYS A 91 -16.07 9.91 -7.69
C LYS A 91 -15.51 8.54 -7.32
N LYS A 92 -15.42 8.19 -6.03
CA LYS A 92 -14.76 6.96 -5.54
C LYS A 92 -13.33 6.82 -6.07
N ASP A 93 -12.60 7.92 -6.11
CA ASP A 93 -11.23 8.04 -6.61
C ASP A 93 -10.17 8.10 -5.50
N LEU A 94 -10.61 7.99 -4.24
CA LEU A 94 -9.77 7.82 -3.06
C LEU A 94 -10.05 6.48 -2.40
N ALA A 95 -9.00 5.77 -1.99
CA ALA A 95 -9.10 4.51 -1.27
C ALA A 95 -8.25 4.54 0.00
N TYR A 96 -8.87 4.27 1.14
CA TYR A 96 -8.15 3.95 2.37
C TYR A 96 -8.06 2.44 2.51
N VAL A 97 -6.83 1.94 2.61
CA VAL A 97 -6.54 0.51 2.62
C VAL A 97 -5.79 0.16 3.90
N VAL A 98 -6.25 -0.87 4.61
CA VAL A 98 -5.55 -1.41 5.78
C VAL A 98 -5.24 -2.89 5.56
N TYR A 99 -4.04 -3.30 6.00
CA TYR A 99 -3.58 -4.68 5.84
C TYR A 99 -2.44 -4.99 6.81
N TYR A 100 -2.03 -6.26 6.84
CA TYR A 100 -0.85 -6.69 7.55
C TYR A 100 0.26 -7.04 6.58
N LEU A 101 1.50 -6.76 6.97
CA LEU A 101 2.71 -7.22 6.29
C LEU A 101 3.42 -8.26 7.14
N SER A 102 3.89 -9.31 6.50
CA SER A 102 4.80 -10.27 7.12
C SER A 102 5.85 -10.74 6.11
N GLY A 103 7.00 -11.16 6.61
CA GLY A 103 8.07 -11.69 5.76
C GLY A 103 9.45 -11.51 6.38
N SER A 104 10.47 -11.34 5.56
CA SER A 104 11.85 -11.15 5.97
C SER A 104 12.46 -9.89 5.37
N ILE A 105 13.50 -9.39 6.05
CA ILE A 105 14.40 -8.36 5.53
C ILE A 105 15.78 -8.96 5.45
N GLU A 106 16.42 -8.81 4.30
CA GLU A 106 17.71 -9.40 3.97
C GLU A 106 18.71 -8.33 3.53
N ARG A 107 19.98 -8.57 3.76
CA ARG A 107 21.11 -7.77 3.24
C ARG A 107 22.24 -8.71 2.86
N ASP A 108 22.80 -8.55 1.66
CA ASP A 108 23.92 -9.36 1.15
C ASP A 108 23.69 -10.87 1.30
N GLY A 109 22.45 -11.32 1.02
CA GLY A 109 22.05 -12.73 1.14
C GLY A 109 21.89 -13.25 2.57
N LYS A 110 22.02 -12.38 3.59
CA LYS A 110 21.81 -12.73 5.00
C LYS A 110 20.48 -12.19 5.51
N VAL A 111 19.72 -13.04 6.18
CA VAL A 111 18.47 -12.63 6.84
C VAL A 111 18.80 -11.80 8.08
N LEU A 112 18.42 -10.52 8.05
CA LEU A 112 18.53 -9.60 9.20
C LEU A 112 17.33 -9.73 10.14
N ILE A 113 16.13 -9.85 9.56
CA ILE A 113 14.86 -10.01 10.27
C ILE A 113 14.09 -11.15 9.61
N SER A 114 13.89 -12.26 10.32
CA SER A 114 13.19 -13.44 9.80
C SER A 114 11.68 -13.45 10.01
N ASN A 115 11.17 -12.58 10.89
CA ASN A 115 9.76 -12.53 11.27
C ASN A 115 9.30 -11.07 11.37
N TYR A 116 9.47 -10.33 10.27
CA TYR A 116 8.95 -8.98 10.18
C TYR A 116 7.42 -9.03 10.18
N ARG A 117 6.79 -8.22 11.05
CA ARG A 117 5.34 -8.07 11.11
C ARG A 117 4.95 -6.62 11.40
N THR A 118 4.05 -6.10 10.56
CA THR A 118 3.66 -4.70 10.61
C THR A 118 2.18 -4.55 10.24
N ARG A 119 1.50 -3.62 10.90
CA ARG A 119 0.22 -3.08 10.43
C ARG A 119 0.52 -1.99 9.43
N ALA A 120 -0.20 -2.01 8.33
CA ALA A 120 -0.06 -1.02 7.27
C ALA A 120 -1.40 -0.33 7.00
N SER A 121 -1.33 0.96 6.72
CA SER A 121 -2.43 1.71 6.15
C SER A 121 -1.93 2.59 5.01
N ASN A 122 -2.65 2.56 3.88
CA ASN A 122 -2.32 3.35 2.71
C ASN A 122 -3.53 4.19 2.29
N LEU A 123 -3.28 5.42 1.90
CA LEU A 123 -4.21 6.23 1.13
C LEU A 123 -3.77 6.19 -0.33
N LEU A 124 -4.64 5.71 -1.20
CA LEU A 124 -4.42 5.69 -2.65
C LEU A 124 -5.37 6.65 -3.35
N LYS A 125 -4.87 7.28 -4.41
CA LYS A 125 -5.63 8.12 -5.32
C LYS A 125 -5.65 7.47 -6.70
N LYS A 126 -6.82 7.47 -7.33
CA LYS A 126 -6.98 6.99 -8.71
C LYS A 126 -6.66 8.11 -9.69
N GLU A 127 -5.67 7.90 -10.52
CA GLU A 127 -5.28 8.84 -11.57
C GLU A 127 -5.02 8.10 -12.87
N LYS A 128 -5.64 8.56 -13.96
CA LYS A 128 -5.54 7.94 -15.30
C LYS A 128 -5.77 6.42 -15.27
N GLY A 129 -6.72 5.97 -14.43
CA GLY A 129 -7.09 4.57 -14.30
C GLY A 129 -6.16 3.72 -13.40
N LYS A 130 -5.11 4.29 -12.82
CA LYS A 130 -4.17 3.62 -11.90
C LYS A 130 -4.39 4.09 -10.48
N TRP A 131 -4.20 3.19 -9.51
CA TRP A 131 -4.22 3.50 -8.10
C TRP A 131 -2.79 3.75 -7.60
N LEU A 132 -2.50 4.98 -7.14
CA LEU A 132 -1.17 5.42 -6.73
C LEU A 132 -1.18 5.82 -5.26
N THR A 133 -0.14 5.47 -4.53
CA THR A 133 -0.01 5.81 -3.11
C THR A 133 0.28 7.29 -2.93
N VAL A 134 -0.54 7.97 -2.11
CA VAL A 134 -0.35 9.37 -1.67
C VAL A 134 -0.06 9.46 -0.18
N GLY A 135 -0.28 8.39 0.57
CA GLY A 135 0.05 8.29 1.99
C GLY A 135 0.25 6.84 2.42
N ALA A 136 1.24 6.60 3.28
CA ALA A 136 1.52 5.28 3.82
C ALA A 136 1.97 5.37 5.28
N HIS A 137 1.48 4.46 6.11
CA HIS A 137 1.90 4.32 7.49
C HIS A 137 2.11 2.85 7.82
N TYR A 138 3.23 2.57 8.44
CA TYR A 138 3.62 1.23 8.88
C TYR A 138 3.95 1.27 10.37
N SER A 139 3.30 0.42 11.18
CA SER A 139 3.59 0.32 12.61
C SER A 139 3.86 -1.11 13.01
N PRO A 140 4.95 -1.38 13.76
CA PRO A 140 5.32 -2.73 14.11
C PRO A 140 4.24 -3.42 14.96
N MET A 141 4.09 -4.73 14.77
CA MET A 141 3.25 -5.58 15.59
C MET A 141 4.15 -6.24 16.64
N HIS A 142 3.99 -5.84 17.89
CA HIS A 142 4.65 -6.52 19.00
C HIS A 142 3.84 -7.75 19.42
N SER A 143 4.50 -8.87 19.63
CA SER A 143 3.90 -10.05 20.26
C SER A 143 3.68 -9.75 21.74
N GLY A 144 2.42 -9.60 22.15
CA GLY A 144 2.11 -9.43 23.57
C GLY A 144 1.11 -8.30 23.85
N SER A 145 0.47 -8.43 24.99
CA SER A 145 -0.50 -7.56 25.61
C SER A 145 -0.25 -6.07 25.38
N GLY A 146 -0.93 -5.47 24.44
CA GLY A 146 -1.17 -4.03 24.34
C GLY A 146 0.02 -3.08 24.54
N VAL A 147 -0.20 -1.86 24.14
CA VAL A 147 0.68 -0.74 24.54
C VAL A 147 0.64 -0.65 26.07
N LYS A 148 1.77 -0.89 26.72
CA LYS A 148 1.98 -0.49 28.11
C LYS A 148 2.31 0.98 28.14
#